data_d4dff9a157fbd54823f30b034bc8b37a
#
_entry.id   d4dff9a157fbd54823f30b034bc8b37a
#
_cell.length_a   1.000
_cell.length_b   1.000
_cell.length_c   1.000
_cell.angle_alpha   90.00
_cell.angle_beta   90.00
_cell.angle_gamma   90.00
#
_symmetry.space_group_name_H-M   'P 1'
#
loop_
_entity.id
_entity.type
_entity.pdbx_description
1 polymer ?
#
loop_
_entity_poly.entity_id
_entity_poly.type
_entity_poly.pdbx_seq_one_letter_code
_entity_poly.pdbx_strand_id
1 'polypeptide(L)'
;MKNFDSRTYSINDFIEWDDRGQLEISPKFQRRSVWSPQAKSYLIDTILKDKPLPKIFIRATTDPKTKKTTREIVDGQQRIRTILSFVKDGFRISKVHNEEFGGMLYSELPDEVQGEFLKYELSVDLLLDVQDRDILDVFARLNTYSVSLNKQELFNAKYFGYFKQLVYKLSGDFYTFWVSVKPPHNLRSNAVA
;
A
#
# COMPACT_ATOMS: atom_id res chain seq x y z
N MET A 1 8.28 -25.33 -9.44
CA MET A 1 8.09 -24.23 -10.40
C MET A 1 8.34 -22.93 -9.68
N LYS A 2 9.06 -21.95 -10.26
CA LYS A 2 9.16 -20.62 -9.65
C LYS A 2 7.81 -19.92 -9.81
N ASN A 3 7.10 -19.66 -8.73
CA ASN A 3 5.82 -18.96 -8.75
C ASN A 3 5.96 -17.44 -8.64
N PHE A 4 7.16 -16.91 -8.86
CA PHE A 4 7.42 -15.48 -8.86
C PHE A 4 8.39 -15.09 -9.97
N ASP A 5 8.20 -13.89 -10.50
CA ASP A 5 9.03 -13.28 -11.54
C ASP A 5 9.37 -11.84 -11.13
N SER A 6 10.63 -11.47 -11.19
CA SER A 6 11.08 -10.12 -10.81
C SER A 6 11.16 -9.24 -12.04
N ARG A 7 10.48 -8.11 -12.01
CA ARG A 7 10.41 -7.11 -13.09
C ARG A 7 10.55 -5.70 -12.54
N THR A 8 10.83 -4.77 -13.43
CA THR A 8 10.71 -3.34 -13.16
C THR A 8 9.52 -2.78 -13.90
N TYR A 9 8.82 -1.83 -13.25
CA TYR A 9 7.74 -1.06 -13.84
C TYR A 9 7.89 0.39 -13.46
N SER A 10 7.62 1.28 -14.39
CA SER A 10 7.61 2.71 -14.14
C SER A 10 6.41 3.15 -13.30
N ILE A 11 6.49 4.30 -12.68
CA ILE A 11 5.32 4.93 -12.03
C ILE A 11 4.17 5.08 -13.01
N ASN A 12 4.47 5.42 -14.29
CA ASN A 12 3.45 5.54 -15.32
C ASN A 12 2.67 4.25 -15.54
N ASP A 13 3.33 3.07 -15.49
CA ASP A 13 2.64 1.78 -15.61
C ASP A 13 1.58 1.60 -14.51
N PHE A 14 1.90 1.98 -13.27
CA PHE A 14 0.96 1.91 -12.15
C PHE A 14 -0.23 2.86 -12.32
N ILE A 15 0.00 4.05 -12.85
CA ILE A 15 -1.06 5.02 -13.16
C ILE A 15 -2.00 4.44 -14.22
N GLU A 16 -1.45 3.90 -15.31
CA GLU A 16 -2.26 3.29 -16.37
C GLU A 16 -3.09 2.10 -15.86
N TRP A 17 -2.53 1.28 -14.96
CA TRP A 17 -3.28 0.17 -14.37
C TRP A 17 -4.39 0.65 -13.45
N ASP A 18 -4.16 1.71 -12.67
CA ASP A 18 -5.18 2.33 -11.81
C ASP A 18 -6.33 2.91 -12.65
N ASP A 19 -6.00 3.68 -13.68
CA ASP A 19 -6.97 4.32 -14.58
C ASP A 19 -7.83 3.29 -15.35
N ARG A 20 -7.24 2.13 -15.69
CA ARG A 20 -7.95 1.02 -16.34
C ARG A 20 -8.71 0.11 -15.38
N GLY A 21 -8.68 0.39 -14.08
CA GLY A 21 -9.28 -0.47 -13.05
C GLY A 21 -8.66 -1.87 -12.99
N GLN A 22 -7.37 -1.97 -13.28
CA GLN A 22 -6.58 -3.20 -13.27
C GLN A 22 -5.70 -3.32 -12.02
N LEU A 23 -5.67 -2.30 -11.15
CA LEU A 23 -4.88 -2.24 -9.94
C LEU A 23 -5.78 -2.34 -8.71
N GLU A 24 -5.52 -3.31 -7.83
CA GLU A 24 -6.19 -3.46 -6.55
C GLU A 24 -5.20 -3.18 -5.41
N ILE A 25 -5.42 -2.05 -4.70
CA ILE A 25 -4.49 -1.55 -3.67
C ILE A 25 -4.98 -1.90 -2.25
N SER A 26 -6.15 -2.48 -2.11
CA SER A 26 -6.74 -2.82 -0.81
C SER A 26 -7.09 -4.30 -0.76
N PRO A 27 -6.10 -5.20 -0.56
CA PRO A 27 -6.44 -6.57 -0.32
C PRO A 27 -7.25 -6.68 0.97
N LYS A 28 -8.16 -7.65 0.98
CA LYS A 28 -9.17 -7.94 2.02
C LYS A 28 -8.58 -8.17 3.43
N PHE A 29 -7.25 -8.11 3.58
CA PHE A 29 -6.51 -8.65 4.72
C PHE A 29 -5.71 -7.62 5.51
N GLN A 30 -5.60 -6.35 5.05
CA GLN A 30 -4.78 -5.35 5.74
C GLN A 30 -5.59 -4.28 6.45
N ARG A 31 -5.12 -3.89 7.65
CA ARG A 31 -5.59 -2.68 8.34
C ARG A 31 -5.31 -1.45 7.50
N ARG A 32 -6.19 -0.46 7.55
CA ARG A 32 -5.97 0.89 7.01
C ARG A 32 -4.90 1.61 7.83
N SER A 33 -3.64 1.22 7.68
CA SER A 33 -2.54 2.07 8.14
C SER A 33 -2.43 3.23 7.17
N VAL A 34 -2.63 4.43 7.65
CA VAL A 34 -2.45 5.64 6.84
C VAL A 34 -1.11 6.24 7.23
N TRP A 35 -0.20 6.35 6.25
CA TRP A 35 1.06 7.04 6.47
C TRP A 35 0.85 8.50 6.87
N SER A 36 1.69 9.00 7.78
CA SER A 36 1.71 10.41 8.15
C SER A 36 2.06 11.27 6.93
N PRO A 37 1.65 12.54 6.91
CA PRO A 37 2.06 13.47 5.83
C PRO A 37 3.58 13.53 5.64
N GLN A 38 4.35 13.41 6.72
CA GLN A 38 5.80 13.39 6.68
C GLN A 38 6.33 12.16 5.94
N ALA A 39 5.80 10.95 6.26
CA ALA A 39 6.21 9.72 5.58
C ALA A 39 5.88 9.76 4.08
N LYS A 40 4.72 10.30 3.71
CA LYS A 40 4.34 10.49 2.31
C LYS A 40 5.30 11.40 1.58
N SER A 41 5.58 12.57 2.15
CA SER A 41 6.50 13.54 1.57
C SER A 41 7.93 12.99 1.46
N TYR A 42 8.39 12.24 2.46
CA TYR A 42 9.71 11.61 2.43
C TYR A 42 9.83 10.58 1.29
N LEU A 43 8.77 9.82 1.01
CA LEU A 43 8.75 8.91 -0.14
C LEU A 43 8.89 9.69 -1.46
N ILE A 44 8.13 10.78 -1.64
CA ILE A 44 8.20 11.57 -2.86
C ILE A 44 9.60 12.20 -3.03
N ASP A 45 10.18 12.72 -1.97
CA ASP A 45 11.57 13.23 -1.97
C ASP A 45 12.58 12.13 -2.37
N THR A 46 12.38 10.90 -1.89
CA THR A 46 13.22 9.74 -2.23
C THR A 46 13.18 9.46 -3.74
N ILE A 47 12.00 9.52 -4.36
CA ILE A 47 11.81 9.32 -5.81
C ILE A 47 12.42 10.47 -6.60
N LEU A 48 12.15 11.72 -6.21
CA LEU A 48 12.70 12.92 -6.88
C LEU A 48 14.25 12.97 -6.84
N LYS A 49 14.85 12.34 -5.84
CA LYS A 49 16.31 12.19 -5.72
C LYS A 49 16.85 10.91 -6.36
N ASP A 50 16.03 10.19 -7.10
CA ASP A 50 16.39 8.91 -7.74
C ASP A 50 17.04 7.90 -6.78
N LYS A 51 16.54 7.80 -5.54
CA LYS A 51 17.04 6.87 -4.54
C LYS A 51 16.25 5.55 -4.58
N PRO A 52 16.92 4.41 -4.34
CA PRO A 52 16.25 3.11 -4.46
C PRO A 52 15.16 2.93 -3.40
N LEU A 53 14.04 2.33 -3.81
CA LEU A 53 12.95 1.93 -2.95
C LEU A 53 12.92 0.40 -2.75
N PRO A 54 12.41 -0.08 -1.59
CA PRO A 54 12.18 -1.50 -1.40
C PRO A 54 11.21 -2.07 -2.44
N LYS A 55 11.42 -3.33 -2.81
CA LYS A 55 10.57 -4.04 -3.78
C LYS A 55 9.08 -4.00 -3.40
N ILE A 56 8.23 -4.07 -4.40
CA ILE A 56 6.79 -4.21 -4.29
C ILE A 56 6.41 -5.65 -4.65
N PHE A 57 5.47 -6.23 -3.94
CA PHE A 57 4.95 -7.57 -4.23
C PHE A 57 3.54 -7.46 -4.78
N ILE A 58 3.34 -8.02 -5.97
CA ILE A 58 2.08 -7.96 -6.72
C ILE A 58 1.63 -9.37 -7.05
N ARG A 59 0.38 -9.71 -6.77
CA ARG A 59 -0.30 -10.86 -7.35
C ARG A 59 -0.94 -10.44 -8.67
N ALA A 60 -0.61 -11.15 -9.75
CA ALA A 60 -1.28 -10.98 -11.04
C ALA A 60 -2.20 -12.17 -11.29
N THR A 61 -3.49 -11.90 -11.52
CA THR A 61 -4.49 -12.91 -11.86
C THR A 61 -5.17 -12.53 -13.18
N THR A 62 -5.18 -13.44 -14.13
CA THR A 62 -5.84 -13.22 -15.42
C THR A 62 -7.11 -14.04 -15.49
N ASP A 63 -8.24 -13.37 -15.71
CA ASP A 63 -9.52 -14.04 -15.99
C ASP A 63 -9.50 -14.56 -17.45
N PRO A 64 -9.59 -15.89 -17.66
CA PRO A 64 -9.51 -16.46 -18.99
C PRO A 64 -10.71 -16.09 -19.88
N LYS A 65 -11.87 -15.74 -19.30
CA LYS A 65 -13.08 -15.38 -20.05
C LYS A 65 -13.02 -13.95 -20.54
N THR A 66 -12.69 -13.03 -19.65
CA THR A 66 -12.62 -11.59 -19.98
C THR A 66 -11.26 -11.15 -20.49
N LYS A 67 -10.24 -12.00 -20.37
CA LYS A 67 -8.83 -11.72 -20.70
C LYS A 67 -8.28 -10.50 -19.95
N LYS A 68 -8.93 -10.08 -18.87
CA LYS A 68 -8.47 -8.98 -18.03
C LYS A 68 -7.51 -9.51 -16.97
N THR A 69 -6.39 -8.81 -16.81
CA THR A 69 -5.44 -9.06 -15.73
C THR A 69 -5.68 -8.05 -14.62
N THR A 70 -5.95 -8.56 -13.41
CA THR A 70 -5.99 -7.76 -12.17
C THR A 70 -4.68 -7.92 -11.42
N ARG A 71 -4.14 -6.81 -10.93
CA ARG A 71 -2.89 -6.71 -10.19
C ARG A 71 -3.20 -6.26 -8.77
N GLU A 72 -3.10 -7.18 -7.84
CA GLU A 72 -3.32 -6.91 -6.42
C GLU A 72 -1.98 -6.62 -5.73
N ILE A 73 -1.86 -5.48 -5.06
CA ILE A 73 -0.67 -5.13 -4.29
C ILE A 73 -0.66 -5.92 -2.98
N VAL A 74 0.23 -6.89 -2.86
CA VAL A 74 0.40 -7.70 -1.64
C VAL A 74 1.22 -6.94 -0.59
N ASP A 75 2.37 -6.36 -0.99
CA ASP A 75 3.16 -5.44 -0.17
C ASP A 75 3.55 -4.18 -0.96
N GLY A 76 3.73 -3.07 -0.24
CA GLY A 76 4.02 -1.77 -0.84
C GLY A 76 2.79 -0.89 -1.09
N GLN A 77 1.62 -1.25 -0.60
CA GLN A 77 0.35 -0.52 -0.78
C GLN A 77 0.44 0.95 -0.41
N GLN A 78 1.05 1.28 0.74
CA GLN A 78 1.17 2.67 1.19
C GLN A 78 2.05 3.49 0.24
N ARG A 79 3.08 2.87 -0.33
CA ARG A 79 3.94 3.49 -1.34
C ARG A 79 3.16 3.81 -2.60
N ILE A 80 2.47 2.83 -3.16
CA ILE A 80 1.68 3.02 -4.40
C ILE A 80 0.54 4.02 -4.17
N ARG A 81 -0.20 3.93 -3.07
CA ARG A 81 -1.24 4.93 -2.73
C ARG A 81 -0.68 6.34 -2.64
N THR A 82 0.50 6.49 -2.04
CA THR A 82 1.14 7.80 -1.89
C THR A 82 1.55 8.36 -3.24
N ILE A 83 2.16 7.55 -4.10
CA ILE A 83 2.57 7.93 -5.46
C ILE A 83 1.34 8.35 -6.27
N LEU A 84 0.29 7.51 -6.35
CA LEU A 84 -0.94 7.82 -7.08
C LEU A 84 -1.65 9.06 -6.52
N SER A 85 -1.69 9.21 -5.19
CA SER A 85 -2.26 10.40 -4.56
C SER A 85 -1.48 11.66 -4.90
N PHE A 86 -0.15 11.60 -4.96
CA PHE A 86 0.69 12.73 -5.32
C PHE A 86 0.48 13.17 -6.77
N VAL A 87 0.48 12.25 -7.71
CA VAL A 87 0.24 12.54 -9.14
C VAL A 87 -1.15 13.15 -9.38
N LYS A 88 -2.14 12.81 -8.53
CA LYS A 88 -3.50 13.41 -8.52
C LYS A 88 -3.60 14.68 -7.67
N ASP A 89 -2.49 15.34 -7.37
CA ASP A 89 -2.40 16.56 -6.54
C ASP A 89 -3.00 16.43 -5.13
N GLY A 90 -2.97 15.22 -4.57
CA GLY A 90 -3.60 14.94 -3.27
C GLY A 90 -2.88 15.52 -2.05
N PHE A 91 -1.63 15.96 -2.19
CA PHE A 91 -0.86 16.65 -1.14
C PHE A 91 0.37 17.35 -1.70
N ARG A 92 0.91 18.30 -0.91
CA ARG A 92 2.12 19.05 -1.24
C ARG A 92 3.36 18.39 -0.63
N ILE A 93 4.50 18.54 -1.31
CA ILE A 93 5.82 18.12 -0.79
C ILE A 93 6.14 18.98 0.44
N SER A 94 6.64 18.35 1.51
CA SER A 94 7.08 19.09 2.70
C SER A 94 8.39 19.83 2.45
N LYS A 95 8.45 21.12 2.81
CA LYS A 95 9.68 21.94 2.76
C LYS A 95 10.80 21.40 3.65
N VAL A 96 10.45 20.58 4.67
CA VAL A 96 11.45 19.95 5.56
C VAL A 96 12.23 18.84 4.86
N HIS A 97 11.58 18.13 3.91
CA HIS A 97 12.21 16.99 3.22
C HIS A 97 12.85 17.38 1.89
N ASN A 98 12.31 18.40 1.23
CA ASN A 98 12.81 18.85 -0.06
C ASN A 98 12.82 20.39 -0.06
N GLU A 99 14.00 20.97 -0.19
CA GLU A 99 14.17 22.42 -0.21
C GLU A 99 13.79 23.02 -1.57
N GLU A 100 14.03 22.28 -2.65
CA GLU A 100 13.85 22.73 -4.03
C GLU A 100 12.37 22.74 -4.43
N PHE A 101 11.65 21.61 -4.20
CA PHE A 101 10.25 21.44 -4.61
C PHE A 101 9.28 21.47 -3.42
N GLY A 102 9.76 21.87 -2.24
CA GLY A 102 8.95 21.94 -1.02
C GLY A 102 7.80 22.94 -1.14
N GLY A 103 6.60 22.47 -0.85
CA GLY A 103 5.35 23.24 -0.97
C GLY A 103 4.62 23.04 -2.32
N MET A 104 5.22 22.34 -3.29
CA MET A 104 4.61 22.12 -4.61
C MET A 104 3.71 20.87 -4.62
N LEU A 105 2.66 20.93 -5.42
CA LEU A 105 1.89 19.80 -5.93
C LEU A 105 2.63 19.14 -7.10
N TYR A 106 2.19 17.97 -7.54
CA TYR A 106 2.78 17.33 -8.72
C TYR A 106 2.62 18.20 -9.98
N SER A 107 1.44 18.77 -10.21
CA SER A 107 1.15 19.65 -11.36
C SER A 107 1.93 20.98 -11.34
N GLU A 108 2.48 21.36 -10.20
CA GLU A 108 3.28 22.59 -10.05
C GLU A 108 4.78 22.34 -10.27
N LEU A 109 5.22 21.07 -10.41
CA LEU A 109 6.60 20.73 -10.73
C LEU A 109 6.94 21.10 -12.18
N PRO A 110 8.22 21.41 -12.50
CA PRO A 110 8.67 21.57 -13.87
C PRO A 110 8.37 20.31 -14.72
N ASP A 111 7.99 20.47 -15.99
CA ASP A 111 7.62 19.40 -16.90
C ASP A 111 8.69 18.29 -16.99
N GLU A 112 9.95 18.66 -16.99
CA GLU A 112 11.07 17.73 -16.99
C GLU A 112 11.09 16.86 -15.73
N VAL A 113 10.86 17.46 -14.55
CA VAL A 113 10.81 16.77 -13.26
C VAL A 113 9.60 15.85 -13.18
N GLN A 114 8.43 16.30 -13.69
CA GLN A 114 7.24 15.45 -13.82
C GLN A 114 7.54 14.23 -14.71
N GLY A 115 8.20 14.45 -15.85
CA GLY A 115 8.57 13.38 -16.78
C GLY A 115 9.52 12.36 -16.15
N GLU A 116 10.55 12.80 -15.45
CA GLU A 116 11.48 11.91 -14.75
C GLU A 116 10.79 11.17 -13.59
N PHE A 117 9.90 11.82 -12.85
CA PHE A 117 9.09 11.17 -11.82
C PHE A 117 8.24 10.02 -12.38
N LEU A 118 7.61 10.20 -13.55
CA LEU A 118 6.80 9.16 -14.19
C LEU A 118 7.64 7.99 -14.68
N LYS A 119 8.87 8.23 -15.12
CA LYS A 119 9.82 7.21 -15.59
C LYS A 119 10.51 6.45 -14.45
N TYR A 120 10.43 6.94 -13.20
CA TYR A 120 11.07 6.27 -12.08
C TYR A 120 10.62 4.82 -11.98
N GLU A 121 11.59 3.88 -11.91
CA GLU A 121 11.35 2.45 -11.94
C GLU A 121 11.22 1.85 -10.54
N LEU A 122 10.15 1.10 -10.35
CA LEU A 122 9.87 0.33 -9.14
C LEU A 122 10.19 -1.16 -9.38
N SER A 123 11.03 -1.74 -8.52
CA SER A 123 11.27 -3.18 -8.55
C SER A 123 10.05 -3.94 -8.01
N VAL A 124 9.56 -4.91 -8.78
CA VAL A 124 8.35 -5.68 -8.47
C VAL A 124 8.64 -7.17 -8.55
N ASP A 125 8.25 -7.91 -7.52
CA ASP A 125 8.17 -9.36 -7.57
C ASP A 125 6.71 -9.76 -7.84
N LEU A 126 6.45 -10.33 -9.04
CA LEU A 126 5.14 -10.81 -9.46
C LEU A 126 4.90 -12.23 -8.96
N LEU A 127 3.82 -12.41 -8.22
CA LEU A 127 3.29 -13.71 -7.81
C LEU A 127 2.24 -14.14 -8.85
N LEU A 128 2.56 -15.18 -9.63
CA LEU A 128 1.71 -15.65 -10.71
C LEU A 128 0.85 -16.82 -10.25
N ASP A 129 -0.46 -16.73 -10.43
CA ASP A 129 -1.45 -17.79 -10.16
C ASP A 129 -1.36 -18.39 -8.73
N VAL A 130 -0.99 -17.56 -7.76
CA VAL A 130 -0.84 -17.94 -6.35
C VAL A 130 -2.20 -17.86 -5.64
N GLN A 131 -2.56 -18.92 -4.88
CA GLN A 131 -3.81 -18.94 -4.12
C GLN A 131 -3.74 -18.01 -2.89
N ASP A 132 -4.90 -17.56 -2.39
CA ASP A 132 -5.01 -16.67 -1.23
C ASP A 132 -4.25 -17.18 0.00
N ARG A 133 -4.20 -18.49 0.23
CA ARG A 133 -3.49 -19.11 1.33
C ARG A 133 -1.98 -18.91 1.25
N ASP A 134 -1.42 -19.05 0.06
CA ASP A 134 0.03 -18.92 -0.17
C ASP A 134 0.48 -17.46 -0.11
N ILE A 135 -0.40 -16.53 -0.51
CA ILE A 135 -0.16 -15.09 -0.37
C ILE A 135 -0.04 -14.69 1.09
N LEU A 136 -0.90 -15.23 1.97
CA LEU A 136 -0.81 -14.95 3.39
C LEU A 136 0.50 -15.46 4.00
N ASP A 137 1.02 -16.60 3.54
CA ASP A 137 2.33 -17.10 3.98
C ASP A 137 3.47 -16.20 3.49
N VAL A 138 3.44 -15.79 2.22
CA VAL A 138 4.41 -14.83 1.67
C VAL A 138 4.38 -13.51 2.45
N PHE A 139 3.18 -12.97 2.68
CA PHE A 139 2.98 -11.73 3.43
C PHE A 139 3.50 -11.85 4.87
N ALA A 140 3.20 -12.95 5.57
CA ALA A 140 3.69 -13.19 6.93
C ALA A 140 5.23 -13.24 6.96
N ARG A 141 5.87 -13.88 5.98
CA ARG A 141 7.34 -13.94 5.87
C ARG A 141 7.95 -12.58 5.59
N LEU A 142 7.42 -11.82 4.63
CA LEU A 142 7.91 -10.47 4.30
C LEU A 142 7.86 -9.54 5.52
N ASN A 143 6.76 -9.57 6.24
CA ASN A 143 6.61 -8.75 7.45
C ASN A 143 7.50 -9.21 8.60
N THR A 144 7.81 -10.50 8.71
CA THR A 144 8.70 -11.03 9.75
C THR A 144 10.13 -10.51 9.59
N TYR A 145 10.56 -10.21 8.37
CA TYR A 145 11.92 -9.69 8.11
C TYR A 145 12.00 -8.16 8.13
N SER A 146 10.88 -7.44 8.00
CA SER A 146 10.91 -5.99 7.87
C SER A 146 10.65 -5.20 9.16
N VAL A 147 9.88 -5.74 10.09
CA VAL A 147 9.63 -5.17 11.46
C VAL A 147 9.15 -6.30 12.35
N SER A 148 9.51 -6.28 13.63
CA SER A 148 8.93 -7.22 14.62
C SER A 148 7.39 -7.07 14.64
N LEU A 149 6.71 -7.98 13.94
CA LEU A 149 5.26 -8.06 13.98
C LEU A 149 4.78 -8.18 15.42
N ASN A 150 3.85 -7.35 15.79
CA ASN A 150 3.08 -7.57 17.00
C ASN A 150 2.43 -8.97 16.92
N LYS A 151 2.51 -9.75 18.01
CA LYS A 151 1.95 -11.12 18.08
C LYS A 151 0.52 -11.20 17.51
N GLN A 152 -0.25 -10.14 17.63
CA GLN A 152 -1.63 -10.03 17.17
C GLN A 152 -1.75 -9.94 15.63
N GLU A 153 -0.79 -9.32 14.94
CA GLU A 153 -0.73 -9.28 13.48
C GLU A 153 -0.34 -10.64 12.91
N LEU A 154 0.55 -11.36 13.61
CA LEU A 154 0.92 -12.73 13.26
C LEU A 154 -0.27 -13.70 13.41
N PHE A 155 -1.05 -13.58 14.48
CA PHE A 155 -2.30 -14.33 14.66
C PHE A 155 -3.34 -13.96 13.61
N ASN A 156 -3.44 -12.69 13.26
CA ASN A 156 -4.35 -12.21 12.23
C ASN A 156 -4.02 -12.75 10.83
N ALA A 157 -2.75 -12.95 10.49
CA ALA A 157 -2.33 -13.57 9.24
C ALA A 157 -2.57 -15.09 9.22
N LYS A 158 -2.48 -15.77 10.39
CA LYS A 158 -2.53 -17.24 10.49
C LYS A 158 -3.95 -17.82 10.51
N TYR A 159 -4.93 -17.06 11.00
CA TYR A 159 -6.30 -17.55 11.20
C TYR A 159 -7.30 -16.81 10.29
N PHE A 160 -7.73 -17.49 9.23
CA PHE A 160 -8.74 -17.01 8.29
C PHE A 160 -10.04 -17.82 8.44
N GLY A 161 -11.18 -17.13 8.64
CA GLY A 161 -12.47 -17.80 8.73
C GLY A 161 -13.65 -16.86 9.04
N TYR A 162 -14.87 -17.38 8.99
CA TYR A 162 -16.10 -16.63 9.27
C TYR A 162 -16.10 -15.92 10.62
N PHE A 163 -15.47 -16.51 11.64
CA PHE A 163 -15.32 -15.88 12.96
C PHE A 163 -14.54 -14.58 12.90
N LYS A 164 -13.46 -14.53 12.13
CA LYS A 164 -12.65 -13.32 11.95
C LYS A 164 -13.43 -12.23 11.21
N GLN A 165 -14.17 -12.59 10.16
CA GLN A 165 -15.04 -11.66 9.45
C GLN A 165 -16.11 -11.08 10.39
N LEU A 166 -16.69 -11.91 11.26
CA LEU A 166 -17.65 -11.47 12.27
C LEU A 166 -17.01 -10.52 13.29
N VAL A 167 -15.81 -10.82 13.79
CA VAL A 167 -15.08 -9.96 14.71
C VAL A 167 -14.75 -8.61 14.08
N TYR A 168 -14.32 -8.58 12.81
CA TYR A 168 -14.07 -7.31 12.10
C TYR A 168 -15.37 -6.51 11.87
N LYS A 169 -16.46 -7.17 11.53
CA LYS A 169 -17.76 -6.52 11.39
C LYS A 169 -18.22 -5.92 12.72
N LEU A 170 -18.18 -6.71 13.80
CA LEU A 170 -18.56 -6.26 15.13
C LEU A 170 -17.62 -5.15 15.66
N SER A 171 -16.30 -5.23 15.42
CA SER A 171 -15.37 -4.17 15.84
C SER A 171 -15.56 -2.88 15.06
N GLY A 172 -15.98 -2.93 13.81
CA GLY A 172 -16.37 -1.75 13.02
C GLY A 172 -17.63 -1.09 13.57
N ASP A 173 -18.63 -1.90 13.88
CA ASP A 173 -19.89 -1.44 14.49
C ASP A 173 -19.67 -0.93 15.92
N PHE A 174 -18.83 -1.61 16.70
CA PHE A 174 -18.41 -1.17 18.04
C PHE A 174 -17.59 0.12 18.01
N TYR A 175 -16.69 0.29 17.05
CA TYR A 175 -15.93 1.54 16.91
C TYR A 175 -16.87 2.73 16.71
N THR A 176 -17.88 2.60 15.86
CA THR A 176 -18.88 3.62 15.63
C THR A 176 -19.68 3.92 16.91
N PHE A 177 -20.05 2.89 17.66
CA PHE A 177 -20.71 3.03 18.97
C PHE A 177 -19.81 3.75 20.00
N TRP A 178 -18.54 3.34 20.14
CA TRP A 178 -17.61 3.96 21.07
C TRP A 178 -17.27 5.42 20.74
N VAL A 179 -17.18 5.77 19.48
CA VAL A 179 -17.01 7.18 19.05
C VAL A 179 -18.23 8.02 19.41
N SER A 180 -19.44 7.44 19.35
CA SER A 180 -20.67 8.14 19.69
C SER A 180 -20.87 8.33 21.21
N VAL A 181 -20.37 7.40 22.03
CA VAL A 181 -20.55 7.41 23.52
C VAL A 181 -19.44 8.17 24.24
N LYS A 182 -18.38 8.66 23.55
CA LYS A 182 -17.22 9.37 24.14
C LYS A 182 -16.69 8.69 25.43
N PRO A 183 -16.10 7.50 25.37
CA PRO A 183 -15.56 6.82 26.53
C PRO A 183 -14.43 7.62 27.18
N PRO A 184 -14.20 7.47 28.50
CA PRO A 184 -13.14 8.18 29.20
C PRO A 184 -11.77 7.89 28.62
N HIS A 185 -10.88 8.88 28.62
CA HIS A 185 -9.58 8.90 27.92
C HIS A 185 -8.65 7.70 28.21
N ASN A 186 -8.79 7.08 29.37
CA ASN A 186 -7.96 5.95 29.83
C ASN A 186 -8.32 4.58 29.22
N LEU A 187 -9.48 4.45 28.53
CA LEU A 187 -9.88 3.21 27.86
C LEU A 187 -9.56 3.20 26.35
N ARG A 188 -9.11 4.34 25.79
CA ARG A 188 -8.79 4.44 24.36
C ARG A 188 -7.53 3.70 23.94
N SER A 189 -6.58 3.49 24.85
CA SER A 189 -5.29 2.86 24.54
C SER A 189 -5.33 1.34 24.47
N ASN A 190 -6.33 0.69 25.09
CA ASN A 190 -6.39 -0.77 25.22
C ASN A 190 -7.36 -1.45 24.23
N ALA A 191 -8.21 -0.69 23.54
CA ALA A 191 -9.20 -1.25 22.60
C ALA A 191 -8.72 -1.30 21.14
N VAL A 192 -7.51 -0.78 20.85
CA VAL A 192 -6.93 -0.66 19.51
C VAL A 192 -5.57 -1.39 19.41
N ALA A 193 -5.22 -2.18 20.43
CA ALA A 193 -4.04 -3.04 20.40
C ALA A 193 -4.37 -4.44 19.88
#